data_7ab03c67737d2f70eee7ba593ccdba50
#
_entry.id   7ab03c67737d2f70eee7ba593ccdba50
#
_cell.length_a   1.000
_cell.length_b   1.000
_cell.length_c   1.000
_cell.angle_alpha   90.00
_cell.angle_beta   90.00
_cell.angle_gamma   90.00
#
_symmetry.space_group_name_H-M   'P 1'
#
loop_
_entity.id
_entity.type
_entity.pdbx_description
1 polymer ?
#
loop_
_entity_poly.entity_id
_entity_poly.type
_entity_poly.pdbx_seq_one_letter_code
_entity_poly.pdbx_strand_id
1 'polypeptide(L)'
;MLTGQRIETLDDMRAAAQVIHALGPRHVVVKGGHRTADPVDVYFDGERFVELRAGRISTPHTHGTGCTFSAAIAAFVARGLPVDAAVSGAKNYITEAIRHAPGLGGGHGPVGHFWPWQPVNKATEQQA
;
A
#
# COMPACT_ATOMS: atom_id res chain seq x y z
N MET A 1 -1.99 6.75 19.69
CA MET A 1 -2.24 6.74 18.23
C MET A 1 -3.36 7.70 17.90
N LEU A 2 -3.51 8.18 16.68
CA LEU A 2 -4.43 9.28 16.31
C LEU A 2 -5.88 9.08 16.74
N THR A 3 -6.40 7.85 16.73
CA THR A 3 -7.79 7.56 17.10
C THR A 3 -7.95 7.01 18.52
N GLY A 4 -6.89 6.57 19.17
CA GLY A 4 -6.96 5.85 20.44
C GLY A 4 -7.68 4.49 20.39
N GLN A 5 -8.15 4.09 19.22
CA GLN A 5 -8.94 2.87 19.01
C GLN A 5 -8.07 1.69 18.61
N ARG A 6 -8.47 0.48 19.03
CA ARG A 6 -7.91 -0.76 18.52
C ARG A 6 -8.55 -1.07 17.17
N ILE A 7 -7.75 -1.40 16.17
CA ILE A 7 -8.20 -1.65 14.80
C ILE A 7 -7.90 -3.11 14.46
N GLU A 8 -8.95 -3.93 14.40
CA GLU A 8 -8.86 -5.37 14.12
C GLU A 8 -9.69 -5.78 12.90
N THR A 9 -10.76 -5.06 12.60
CA THR A 9 -11.69 -5.36 11.51
C THR A 9 -11.66 -4.29 10.42
N LEU A 10 -12.27 -4.57 9.27
CA LEU A 10 -12.47 -3.57 8.23
C LEU A 10 -13.39 -2.44 8.70
N ASP A 11 -14.37 -2.74 9.55
CA ASP A 11 -15.27 -1.73 10.08
C ASP A 11 -14.54 -0.80 11.08
N ASP A 12 -13.59 -1.33 11.86
CA ASP A 12 -12.71 -0.49 12.68
C ASP A 12 -11.85 0.43 11.82
N MET A 13 -11.35 -0.06 10.67
CA MET A 13 -10.58 0.75 9.73
C MET A 13 -11.42 1.88 9.12
N ARG A 14 -12.68 1.59 8.76
CA ARG A 14 -13.63 2.61 8.26
C ARG A 14 -13.95 3.64 9.33
N ALA A 15 -14.23 3.19 10.56
CA ALA A 15 -14.46 4.09 11.70
C ALA A 15 -13.25 4.97 11.97
N ALA A 16 -12.04 4.40 11.98
CA ALA A 16 -10.80 5.14 12.14
C ALA A 16 -10.58 6.17 11.02
N ALA A 17 -10.89 5.82 9.77
CA ALA A 17 -10.81 6.76 8.65
C ALA A 17 -11.74 7.96 8.82
N GLN A 18 -12.97 7.75 9.29
CA GLN A 18 -13.92 8.84 9.59
C GLN A 18 -13.42 9.75 10.71
N VAL A 19 -12.91 9.17 11.80
CA VAL A 19 -12.35 9.94 12.92
C VAL A 19 -11.16 10.79 12.46
N ILE A 20 -10.26 10.22 11.64
CA ILE A 20 -9.12 10.97 11.11
C ILE A 20 -9.59 12.05 10.14
N HIS A 21 -10.56 11.75 9.28
CA HIS A 21 -11.13 12.73 8.34
C HIS A 21 -11.72 13.95 9.07
N ALA A 22 -12.38 13.73 10.21
CA ALA A 22 -12.93 14.79 11.05
C ALA A 22 -11.85 15.73 11.65
N LEU A 23 -10.57 15.33 11.65
CA LEU A 23 -9.45 16.18 12.07
C LEU A 23 -9.00 17.17 10.97
N GLY A 24 -9.58 17.10 9.76
CA GLY A 24 -9.39 18.07 8.70
C GLY A 24 -8.86 17.58 7.34
N PRO A 25 -8.18 16.44 7.21
CA PRO A 25 -7.70 16.01 5.89
C PRO A 25 -8.90 15.62 5.00
N ARG A 26 -8.84 15.98 3.72
CA ARG A 26 -9.89 15.63 2.74
C ARG A 26 -9.88 14.17 2.35
N HIS A 27 -8.71 13.54 2.42
CA HIS A 27 -8.49 12.16 2.00
C HIS A 27 -7.71 11.42 3.09
N VAL A 28 -8.15 10.21 3.39
CA VAL A 28 -7.54 9.35 4.42
C VAL A 28 -7.27 7.96 3.85
N VAL A 29 -6.10 7.42 4.13
CA VAL A 29 -5.80 6.01 3.87
C VAL A 29 -5.41 5.32 5.17
N VAL A 30 -6.17 4.30 5.55
CA VAL A 30 -5.85 3.41 6.67
C VAL A 30 -5.23 2.13 6.12
N LYS A 31 -3.99 1.85 6.51
CA LYS A 31 -3.26 0.68 6.02
C LYS A 31 -3.54 -0.56 6.87
N GLY A 32 -3.82 -1.69 6.18
CA GLY A 32 -4.16 -2.98 6.80
C GLY A 32 -3.05 -4.03 6.79
N GLY A 33 -1.80 -3.65 6.50
CA GLY A 33 -0.69 -4.58 6.26
C GLY A 33 -0.26 -5.47 7.44
N HIS A 34 -0.72 -5.20 8.65
CA HIS A 34 -0.41 -6.00 9.86
C HIS A 34 -1.46 -7.07 10.18
N ARG A 35 -2.48 -7.23 9.36
CA ARG A 35 -3.51 -8.25 9.54
C ARG A 35 -3.02 -9.60 9.03
N THR A 36 -3.45 -10.67 9.68
CA THR A 36 -3.11 -12.07 9.34
C THR A 36 -3.73 -12.54 8.03
N ALA A 37 -4.84 -11.92 7.62
CA ALA A 37 -5.50 -12.13 6.33
C ALA A 37 -4.86 -11.27 5.22
N ASP A 38 -5.40 -11.32 4.01
CA ASP A 38 -4.95 -10.49 2.88
C ASP A 38 -4.91 -9.00 3.26
N PRO A 39 -3.82 -8.30 2.91
CA PRO A 39 -3.65 -6.90 3.26
C PRO A 39 -4.63 -6.02 2.47
N VAL A 40 -5.63 -5.50 3.17
CA VAL A 40 -6.60 -4.55 2.62
C VAL A 40 -6.33 -3.19 3.22
N ASP A 41 -6.07 -2.19 2.39
CA ASP A 41 -6.04 -0.79 2.82
C ASP A 41 -7.41 -0.17 2.56
N VAL A 42 -7.83 0.79 3.39
CA VAL A 42 -9.10 1.51 3.25
C VAL A 42 -8.81 2.96 2.91
N TYR A 43 -9.29 3.41 1.77
CA TYR A 43 -9.30 4.82 1.37
C TYR A 43 -10.68 5.44 1.64
N PHE A 44 -10.70 6.69 2.10
CA PHE A 44 -11.91 7.47 2.37
C PHE A 44 -11.74 8.90 1.87
N ASP A 45 -12.69 9.41 1.11
CA ASP A 45 -12.69 10.76 0.53
C ASP A 45 -13.65 11.74 1.24
N GLY A 46 -14.27 11.30 2.35
CA GLY A 46 -15.29 12.06 3.07
C GLY A 46 -16.72 11.60 2.75
N GLU A 47 -16.93 10.91 1.62
CA GLU A 47 -18.23 10.40 1.19
C GLU A 47 -18.21 8.89 0.97
N ARG A 48 -17.15 8.37 0.32
CA ARG A 48 -17.06 6.97 -0.12
C ARG A 48 -15.83 6.28 0.46
N PHE A 49 -16.01 5.00 0.76
CA PHE A 49 -14.91 4.10 1.09
C PHE A 49 -14.50 3.26 -0.13
N VAL A 50 -13.21 3.14 -0.34
CA VAL A 50 -12.64 2.22 -1.33
C VAL A 50 -11.69 1.26 -0.63
N GLU A 51 -11.92 -0.04 -0.82
CA GLU A 51 -11.02 -1.08 -0.33
C GLU A 51 -9.96 -1.40 -1.38
N LEU A 52 -8.71 -1.22 -1.02
CA LEU A 52 -7.57 -1.50 -1.88
C LEU A 52 -7.01 -2.86 -1.51
N ARG A 53 -7.39 -3.87 -2.26
CA ARG A 53 -6.99 -5.27 -2.03
C ARG A 53 -5.74 -5.59 -2.85
N ALA A 54 -4.86 -6.41 -2.27
CA ALA A 54 -3.77 -7.05 -2.99
C ALA A 54 -3.54 -8.42 -2.38
N GLY A 55 -3.21 -9.40 -3.21
CA GLY A 55 -2.82 -10.72 -2.72
C GLY A 55 -1.59 -10.61 -1.82
N ARG A 56 -1.54 -11.43 -0.78
CA ARG A 56 -0.39 -11.49 0.13
C ARG A 56 0.83 -12.04 -0.61
N ILE A 57 1.92 -11.31 -0.56
CA ILE A 57 3.20 -11.76 -1.08
C ILE A 57 4.03 -12.26 0.11
N SER A 58 4.40 -13.54 0.07
CA SER A 58 5.22 -14.14 1.13
C SER A 58 6.68 -13.75 0.91
N THR A 59 7.11 -12.69 1.56
CA THR A 59 8.49 -12.22 1.51
C THR A 59 8.87 -11.51 2.82
N PRO A 60 10.11 -11.65 3.31
CA PRO A 60 10.62 -10.85 4.41
C PRO A 60 10.99 -9.41 3.98
N HIS A 61 11.14 -9.17 2.68
CA HIS A 61 11.65 -7.91 2.12
C HIS A 61 10.53 -6.87 1.95
N THR A 62 10.10 -6.29 3.08
CA THR A 62 9.01 -5.32 3.13
C THR A 62 9.43 -3.95 3.68
N HIS A 63 10.75 -3.75 3.86
CA HIS A 63 11.25 -2.48 4.37
C HIS A 63 10.95 -1.33 3.40
N GLY A 64 10.42 -0.23 3.94
CA GLY A 64 10.08 0.95 3.15
C GLY A 64 8.71 0.91 2.46
N THR A 65 7.90 -0.14 2.63
CA THR A 65 6.58 -0.26 1.99
C THR A 65 5.68 0.95 2.23
N GLY A 66 5.56 1.42 3.49
CA GLY A 66 4.72 2.57 3.83
C GLY A 66 5.22 3.87 3.21
N CYS A 67 6.52 4.13 3.32
CA CYS A 67 7.15 5.31 2.74
C CYS A 67 7.02 5.34 1.21
N THR A 68 7.27 4.20 0.57
CA THR A 68 7.15 4.06 -0.89
C THR A 68 5.71 4.28 -1.36
N PHE A 69 4.74 3.72 -0.64
CA PHE A 69 3.32 3.92 -0.96
C PHE A 69 2.93 5.41 -0.89
N SER A 70 3.31 6.10 0.19
CA SER A 70 3.03 7.53 0.37
C SER A 70 3.72 8.39 -0.70
N ALA A 71 4.98 8.10 -1.01
CA ALA A 71 5.73 8.79 -2.06
C ALA A 71 5.11 8.58 -3.45
N ALA A 72 4.64 7.36 -3.74
CA ALA A 72 3.97 7.05 -5.00
C ALA A 72 2.65 7.82 -5.14
N ILE A 73 1.82 7.91 -4.08
CA ILE A 73 0.61 8.74 -4.09
C ILE A 73 0.97 10.20 -4.42
N ALA A 74 1.95 10.76 -3.72
CA ALA A 74 2.38 12.15 -3.95
C ALA A 74 2.86 12.37 -5.38
N ALA A 75 3.64 11.44 -5.94
CA ALA A 75 4.12 11.51 -7.31
C ALA A 75 2.98 11.43 -8.34
N PHE A 76 1.99 10.56 -8.15
CA PHE A 76 0.84 10.47 -9.05
C PHE A 76 -0.05 11.71 -8.98
N VAL A 77 -0.29 12.26 -7.80
CA VAL A 77 -1.02 13.53 -7.63
C VAL A 77 -0.26 14.68 -8.30
N ALA A 78 1.05 14.77 -8.11
CA ALA A 78 1.88 15.79 -8.77
C ALA A 78 1.86 15.69 -10.30
N ARG A 79 1.59 14.51 -10.85
CA ARG A 79 1.39 14.28 -12.29
C ARG A 79 -0.04 14.59 -12.76
N GLY A 80 -0.91 15.07 -11.88
CA GLY A 80 -2.27 15.48 -12.21
C GLY A 80 -3.34 14.38 -12.10
N LEU A 81 -3.03 13.20 -11.51
CA LEU A 81 -4.06 12.20 -11.28
C LEU A 81 -5.01 12.63 -10.16
N PRO A 82 -6.32 12.35 -10.27
CA PRO A 82 -7.23 12.47 -9.14
C PRO A 82 -6.76 11.55 -7.98
N VAL A 83 -7.07 11.94 -6.74
CA VAL A 83 -6.49 11.29 -5.55
C VAL A 83 -6.86 9.81 -5.45
N ASP A 84 -8.09 9.43 -5.79
CA ASP A 84 -8.55 8.04 -5.80
C ASP A 84 -7.75 7.18 -6.80
N ALA A 85 -7.51 7.70 -8.00
CA ALA A 85 -6.67 7.06 -9.02
C ALA A 85 -5.20 6.99 -8.56
N ALA A 86 -4.68 8.05 -7.94
CA ALA A 86 -3.33 8.09 -7.40
C ALA A 86 -3.12 7.04 -6.29
N VAL A 87 -4.08 6.89 -5.39
CA VAL A 87 -4.04 5.89 -4.30
C VAL A 87 -4.10 4.47 -4.88
N SER A 88 -4.97 4.23 -5.85
CA SER A 88 -5.07 2.91 -6.53
C SER A 88 -3.80 2.58 -7.31
N GLY A 89 -3.25 3.55 -8.05
CA GLY A 89 -1.98 3.40 -8.76
C GLY A 89 -0.80 3.12 -7.83
N ALA A 90 -0.74 3.83 -6.70
CA ALA A 90 0.28 3.60 -5.69
C ALA A 90 0.17 2.21 -5.04
N LYS A 91 -1.07 1.70 -4.84
CA LYS A 91 -1.29 0.32 -4.34
C LYS A 91 -0.72 -0.71 -5.32
N ASN A 92 -0.99 -0.55 -6.60
CA ASN A 92 -0.44 -1.42 -7.63
C ASN A 92 1.09 -1.32 -7.67
N TYR A 93 1.64 -0.11 -7.68
CA TYR A 93 3.08 0.12 -7.69
C TYR A 93 3.78 -0.57 -6.53
N ILE A 94 3.32 -0.38 -5.29
CA ILE A 94 3.96 -0.98 -4.12
C ILE A 94 3.80 -2.51 -4.10
N THR A 95 2.69 -3.05 -4.56
CA THR A 95 2.48 -4.49 -4.67
C THR A 95 3.52 -5.12 -5.59
N GLU A 96 3.75 -4.53 -6.76
CA GLU A 96 4.79 -4.98 -7.68
C GLU A 96 6.20 -4.76 -7.12
N ALA A 97 6.46 -3.64 -6.45
CA ALA A 97 7.75 -3.39 -5.80
C ALA A 97 8.08 -4.45 -4.72
N ILE A 98 7.09 -4.91 -3.97
CA ILE A 98 7.26 -6.02 -3.01
C ILE A 98 7.55 -7.33 -3.75
N ARG A 99 6.84 -7.62 -4.84
CA ARG A 99 7.02 -8.84 -5.64
C ARG A 99 8.42 -8.91 -6.27
N HIS A 100 8.98 -7.76 -6.66
CA HIS A 100 10.29 -7.63 -7.27
C HIS A 100 11.36 -7.15 -6.29
N ALA A 101 11.18 -7.43 -5.00
CA ALA A 101 12.21 -7.11 -4.01
C ALA A 101 13.53 -7.81 -4.35
N PRO A 102 14.68 -7.10 -4.33
CA PRO A 102 15.96 -7.65 -4.82
C PRO A 102 16.59 -8.68 -3.88
N GLY A 103 16.00 -8.94 -2.72
CA GLY A 103 16.50 -9.94 -1.76
C GLY A 103 17.84 -9.58 -1.13
N LEU A 104 18.14 -8.30 -0.97
CA LEU A 104 19.41 -7.83 -0.42
C LEU A 104 19.41 -7.83 1.11
N GLY A 105 20.53 -8.26 1.69
CA GLY A 105 20.76 -8.25 3.14
C GLY A 105 20.20 -9.48 3.87
N GLY A 106 20.57 -9.62 5.14
CA GLY A 106 20.19 -10.75 6.01
C GLY A 106 18.94 -10.50 6.89
N GLY A 107 18.24 -9.35 6.72
CA GLY A 107 17.06 -8.98 7.49
C GLY A 107 15.88 -8.63 6.59
N HIS A 108 15.06 -7.66 7.01
CA HIS A 108 13.98 -7.12 6.19
C HIS A 108 14.56 -6.20 5.10
N GLY A 109 14.82 -6.77 3.92
CA GLY A 109 15.39 -6.04 2.79
C GLY A 109 14.40 -5.04 2.15
N PRO A 110 14.92 -4.16 1.27
CA PRO A 110 14.12 -3.13 0.60
C PRO A 110 13.21 -3.73 -0.46
N VAL A 111 12.14 -2.99 -0.77
CA VAL A 111 11.29 -3.28 -1.93
C VAL A 111 11.99 -2.89 -3.25
N GLY A 112 11.56 -3.46 -4.38
CA GLY A 112 12.15 -3.24 -5.70
C GLY A 112 11.64 -1.97 -6.36
N HIS A 113 12.15 -0.79 -5.98
CA HIS A 113 11.69 0.51 -6.50
C HIS A 113 11.78 0.66 -8.01
N PHE A 114 12.73 -0.01 -8.65
CA PHE A 114 13.01 0.11 -10.07
C PHE A 114 12.38 -1.01 -10.92
N TRP A 115 11.43 -1.75 -10.37
CA TRP A 115 10.79 -2.87 -11.06
C TRP A 115 10.23 -2.51 -12.45
N PRO A 116 9.67 -1.29 -12.72
CA PRO A 116 9.14 -0.97 -14.04
C PRO A 116 10.23 -0.88 -15.12
N TRP A 117 11.49 -0.72 -14.73
CA TRP A 117 12.64 -0.58 -15.64
C TRP A 117 13.58 -1.79 -15.61
N GLN A 118 13.26 -2.82 -14.82
CA GLN A 118 14.03 -4.05 -14.84
C GLN A 118 13.65 -4.86 -16.11
N PRO A 119 14.62 -5.41 -16.84
CA PRO A 119 14.31 -6.34 -17.91
C PRO A 119 13.53 -7.52 -17.34
N VAL A 120 12.44 -7.92 -18.00
CA VAL A 120 11.65 -9.11 -17.62
C VAL A 120 12.58 -10.31 -17.68
N ASN A 121 13.01 -10.79 -16.54
CA ASN A 121 13.84 -11.98 -16.43
C ASN A 121 12.94 -13.18 -16.70
N LYS A 122 12.95 -13.70 -17.94
CA LYS A 122 12.16 -14.87 -18.40
C LYS A 122 12.50 -16.19 -17.68
N ALA A 123 13.41 -16.15 -16.70
CA ALA A 123 13.86 -17.34 -15.97
C ALA A 123 12.89 -17.86 -14.89
N THR A 124 11.83 -17.10 -14.55
CA THR A 124 10.91 -17.48 -13.46
C THR A 124 9.65 -18.22 -13.95
N GLU A 125 9.44 -18.30 -15.27
CA GLU A 125 8.28 -19.01 -15.84
C GLU A 125 8.47 -20.54 -16.00
N GLN A 126 9.65 -21.08 -15.68
CA GLN A 126 9.95 -22.52 -15.86
C GLN A 126 9.91 -23.34 -14.56
N GLN A 127 9.45 -22.78 -13.45
CA GLN A 127 9.27 -23.51 -12.18
C GLN A 127 7.84 -23.39 -11.61
N ALA A 128 6.86 -23.31 -12.47
CA ALA A 128 5.47 -23.47 -12.09
C ALA A 128 4.96 -24.81 -12.56
#